data_b01deebdb9ea40c5d4c963d6d4bfe820
#
_entry.id   b01deebdb9ea40c5d4c963d6d4bfe820
#
_cell.length_a   1.000
_cell.length_b   1.000
_cell.length_c   1.000
_cell.angle_alpha   90.00
_cell.angle_beta   90.00
_cell.angle_gamma   90.00
#
_symmetry.space_group_name_H-M   'P 1'
#
loop_
_entity.id
_entity.type
_entity.pdbx_description
1 polymer ?
#
loop_
_entity_poly.entity_id
_entity_poly.type
_entity_poly.pdbx_seq_one_letter_code
_entity_poly.pdbx_strand_id
1 'polypeptide(L)'
;PCCKSGVFLREIAKRLIKGLEGQIPDLEKRIEHIFSKQLFGIAITELTSLLSRRSVYCSKFPSSEFSAYQFPEDKPQGNIIYQRIKHTWKDGKCIYCGASQSEYDRGADLETHAYQFIHNLDVKKVFNMKFDVIIGNPPYQMSDGGGEGSSATPIYDKFVKNAIKLNPRYLTMIIPARWYSGGKGLDNFRDDMLNDKHLRIIHDFPETSDCFPGINIRGGVCYFLWNREQQGNCMVYNHKGNIISSFIERPLLEGDATTFIRYNEAISILNKVRSFNEETMDKRVQSRLPFGIPSNFENYELIPTNNANITLFRSDRSKSSQKQVFIESRYVTKNIAWKDKEKVLVSKASPGGDEYPHSIISTPLYAGINTVCTETYLIVDFVKNNIEGQNLISYMATRFFRFMMSLIKNTQNISKGVFAFVPVQDYSKSWTDEELYAKYGLTEDEITFIESMIRPME
;
A
#
# COMPACT_ATOMS: atom_id res chain seq x y z
N PRO A 1 -14.93 -6.09 14.75
CA PRO A 1 -14.92 -4.64 15.02
C PRO A 1 -15.77 -3.80 14.07
N CYS A 2 -16.20 -4.30 12.91
CA CYS A 2 -16.99 -3.56 11.91
C CYS A 2 -18.01 -4.49 11.26
N CYS A 3 -19.20 -4.62 11.87
CA CYS A 3 -20.19 -5.60 11.45
C CYS A 3 -20.77 -5.32 10.05
N LYS A 4 -20.80 -4.05 9.60
CA LYS A 4 -21.46 -3.63 8.36
C LYS A 4 -22.89 -4.22 8.29
N SER A 5 -23.23 -4.99 7.24
CA SER A 5 -24.51 -5.70 7.11
C SER A 5 -24.57 -7.06 7.83
N GLY A 6 -23.55 -7.43 8.61
CA GLY A 6 -23.54 -8.67 9.38
C GLY A 6 -23.12 -9.93 8.62
N VAL A 7 -22.66 -9.82 7.37
CA VAL A 7 -22.32 -11.00 6.54
C VAL A 7 -21.26 -11.87 7.22
N PHE A 8 -20.18 -11.29 7.72
CA PHE A 8 -19.14 -12.08 8.43
C PHE A 8 -19.71 -12.76 9.67
N LEU A 9 -20.46 -12.03 10.50
CA LEU A 9 -21.07 -12.61 11.70
C LEU A 9 -22.03 -13.75 11.36
N ARG A 10 -22.83 -13.62 10.31
CA ARG A 10 -23.73 -14.67 9.86
C ARG A 10 -22.94 -15.92 9.41
N GLU A 11 -21.90 -15.76 8.62
CA GLU A 11 -21.08 -16.91 8.18
C GLU A 11 -20.31 -17.54 9.34
N ILE A 12 -19.89 -16.75 10.32
CA ILE A 12 -19.31 -17.28 11.59
C ILE A 12 -20.37 -18.07 12.34
N ALA A 13 -21.59 -17.52 12.50
CA ALA A 13 -22.70 -18.23 13.18
C ALA A 13 -22.97 -19.59 12.54
N LYS A 14 -23.10 -19.66 11.21
CA LYS A 14 -23.28 -20.92 10.48
C LYS A 14 -22.17 -21.96 10.76
N ARG A 15 -20.92 -21.50 10.79
CA ARG A 15 -19.77 -22.38 11.07
C ARG A 15 -19.77 -22.86 12.52
N LEU A 16 -20.11 -21.99 13.48
CA LEU A 16 -20.23 -22.35 14.89
C LEU A 16 -21.40 -23.32 15.12
N ILE A 17 -22.56 -23.09 14.48
CA ILE A 17 -23.72 -23.99 14.55
C ILE A 17 -23.32 -25.40 14.09
N LYS A 18 -22.62 -25.53 12.97
CA LYS A 18 -22.11 -26.81 12.48
C LYS A 18 -21.02 -27.39 13.39
N GLY A 19 -20.04 -26.57 13.79
CA GLY A 19 -18.87 -27.03 14.54
C GLY A 19 -19.18 -27.48 15.96
N LEU A 20 -20.24 -26.97 16.58
CA LEU A 20 -20.67 -27.35 17.93
C LEU A 20 -21.71 -28.48 17.98
N GLU A 21 -22.10 -29.05 16.85
CA GLU A 21 -23.15 -30.05 16.76
C GLU A 21 -22.89 -31.26 17.62
N GLY A 22 -21.66 -31.78 17.67
CA GLY A 22 -21.25 -32.88 18.49
C GLY A 22 -21.16 -32.56 20.00
N GLN A 23 -20.96 -31.28 20.37
CA GLN A 23 -20.86 -30.84 21.76
C GLN A 23 -22.19 -30.38 22.35
N ILE A 24 -23.01 -29.76 21.53
CA ILE A 24 -24.36 -29.25 21.86
C ILE A 24 -25.32 -29.75 20.78
N PRO A 25 -25.84 -31.00 20.89
CA PRO A 25 -26.68 -31.59 19.85
C PRO A 25 -28.00 -30.85 19.62
N ASP A 26 -28.59 -30.31 20.69
CA ASP A 26 -29.81 -29.52 20.62
C ASP A 26 -29.57 -28.19 19.90
N LEU A 27 -30.32 -27.95 18.83
CA LEU A 27 -30.12 -26.76 17.98
C LEU A 27 -30.47 -25.45 18.69
N GLU A 28 -31.53 -25.42 19.48
CA GLU A 28 -31.97 -24.20 20.19
C GLU A 28 -30.93 -23.77 21.23
N LYS A 29 -30.47 -24.75 22.05
CA LYS A 29 -29.42 -24.54 23.05
C LYS A 29 -28.10 -24.12 22.39
N ARG A 30 -27.80 -24.67 21.23
CA ARG A 30 -26.60 -24.31 20.45
C ARG A 30 -26.67 -22.90 19.93
N ILE A 31 -27.81 -22.47 19.39
CA ILE A 31 -28.05 -21.08 18.95
C ILE A 31 -27.98 -20.12 20.16
N GLU A 32 -28.63 -20.45 21.26
CA GLU A 32 -28.54 -19.69 22.51
C GLU A 32 -27.09 -19.51 22.95
N HIS A 33 -26.32 -20.60 23.01
CA HIS A 33 -24.91 -20.57 23.40
C HIS A 33 -24.08 -19.65 22.48
N ILE A 34 -24.24 -19.80 21.17
CA ILE A 34 -23.50 -19.01 20.18
C ILE A 34 -23.85 -17.54 20.30
N PHE A 35 -25.13 -17.19 20.31
CA PHE A 35 -25.54 -15.78 20.26
C PHE A 35 -25.35 -15.07 21.61
N SER A 36 -25.52 -15.78 22.73
CA SER A 36 -25.35 -15.17 24.05
C SER A 36 -23.89 -15.06 24.48
N LYS A 37 -22.98 -16.01 24.05
CA LYS A 37 -21.63 -16.15 24.63
C LYS A 37 -20.47 -16.10 23.65
N GLN A 38 -20.69 -16.37 22.35
CA GLN A 38 -19.58 -16.50 21.41
C GLN A 38 -19.54 -15.44 20.30
N LEU A 39 -20.68 -14.90 19.90
CA LEU A 39 -20.77 -14.01 18.75
C LEU A 39 -21.05 -12.56 19.16
N PHE A 40 -20.06 -11.70 18.92
CA PHE A 40 -20.11 -10.30 19.30
C PHE A 40 -19.76 -9.41 18.10
N GLY A 41 -20.36 -8.23 18.04
CA GLY A 41 -20.13 -7.30 16.96
C GLY A 41 -20.23 -5.84 17.39
N ILE A 42 -19.42 -4.98 16.77
CA ILE A 42 -19.53 -3.52 16.89
C ILE A 42 -19.90 -2.97 15.52
N ALA A 43 -21.04 -2.32 15.42
CA ALA A 43 -21.47 -1.63 14.22
C ALA A 43 -20.84 -0.24 14.14
N ILE A 44 -20.68 0.27 12.92
CA ILE A 44 -20.08 1.59 12.66
C ILE A 44 -21.13 2.68 12.54
N THR A 45 -22.40 2.32 12.22
CA THR A 45 -23.54 3.22 12.14
C THR A 45 -24.78 2.54 12.75
N GLU A 46 -25.81 3.30 13.09
CA GLU A 46 -27.07 2.75 13.58
C GLU A 46 -27.71 1.84 12.52
N LEU A 47 -27.79 2.30 11.27
CA LEU A 47 -28.32 1.53 10.15
C LEU A 47 -27.62 0.18 10.00
N THR A 48 -26.28 0.18 10.04
CA THR A 48 -25.51 -1.06 9.92
C THR A 48 -25.71 -1.98 11.13
N SER A 49 -26.00 -1.45 12.32
CA SER A 49 -26.35 -2.27 13.49
C SER A 49 -27.66 -3.00 13.29
N LEU A 50 -28.68 -2.31 12.81
CA LEU A 50 -30.02 -2.88 12.54
C LEU A 50 -29.96 -3.95 11.43
N LEU A 51 -29.23 -3.66 10.35
CA LEU A 51 -29.00 -4.63 9.25
C LEU A 51 -28.24 -5.87 9.74
N SER A 52 -27.22 -5.67 10.55
CA SER A 52 -26.41 -6.76 11.10
C SER A 52 -27.21 -7.65 12.03
N ARG A 53 -28.02 -7.07 12.95
CA ARG A 53 -28.93 -7.82 13.83
C ARG A 53 -29.94 -8.62 13.01
N ARG A 54 -30.58 -7.99 12.02
CA ARG A 54 -31.53 -8.68 11.13
C ARG A 54 -30.86 -9.83 10.38
N SER A 55 -29.64 -9.65 9.93
CA SER A 55 -28.88 -10.69 9.20
C SER A 55 -28.49 -11.89 10.09
N VAL A 56 -28.23 -11.64 11.37
CA VAL A 56 -27.72 -12.64 12.32
C VAL A 56 -28.83 -13.24 13.18
N TYR A 57 -29.71 -12.38 13.73
CA TYR A 57 -30.74 -12.79 14.69
C TYR A 57 -32.13 -12.96 14.05
N CYS A 58 -32.26 -12.74 12.74
CA CYS A 58 -33.53 -12.68 11.99
C CYS A 58 -34.43 -11.49 12.38
N SER A 59 -34.08 -10.71 13.39
CA SER A 59 -34.77 -9.53 13.86
C SER A 59 -33.81 -8.36 14.09
N LYS A 60 -34.26 -7.13 13.81
CA LYS A 60 -33.51 -5.91 14.18
C LYS A 60 -33.59 -5.61 15.69
N PHE A 61 -34.57 -6.23 16.38
CA PHE A 61 -34.77 -6.14 17.82
C PHE A 61 -34.49 -7.50 18.48
N PRO A 62 -33.30 -7.67 19.08
CA PRO A 62 -32.86 -8.97 19.61
C PRO A 62 -33.71 -9.52 20.76
N SER A 63 -34.41 -8.65 21.51
CA SER A 63 -35.34 -9.03 22.57
C SER A 63 -36.74 -9.41 22.07
N SER A 64 -37.00 -9.30 20.77
CA SER A 64 -38.29 -9.67 20.14
C SER A 64 -38.48 -11.18 20.08
N GLU A 65 -39.73 -11.62 20.18
CA GLU A 65 -40.14 -13.01 19.97
C GLU A 65 -39.80 -13.56 18.57
N PHE A 66 -39.60 -12.68 17.59
CA PHE A 66 -39.18 -13.04 16.23
C PHE A 66 -37.64 -13.22 16.08
N SER A 67 -36.88 -13.03 17.15
CA SER A 67 -35.43 -13.25 17.14
C SER A 67 -35.12 -14.73 17.23
N ALA A 68 -34.12 -15.20 16.46
CA ALA A 68 -33.62 -16.59 16.53
C ALA A 68 -33.10 -16.98 17.92
N TYR A 69 -32.72 -16.01 18.73
CA TYR A 69 -32.51 -16.10 20.18
C TYR A 69 -33.04 -14.80 20.80
N GLN A 70 -33.93 -14.94 21.75
CA GLN A 70 -34.52 -13.79 22.43
C GLN A 70 -33.62 -13.33 23.57
N PHE A 71 -32.94 -12.20 23.35
CA PHE A 71 -32.11 -11.60 24.41
C PHE A 71 -32.97 -11.02 25.54
N PRO A 72 -32.46 -10.99 26.77
CA PRO A 72 -33.11 -10.29 27.89
C PRO A 72 -33.37 -8.81 27.59
N GLU A 73 -34.38 -8.21 28.24
CA GLU A 73 -34.75 -6.80 28.02
C GLU A 73 -33.66 -5.80 28.35
N ASP A 74 -32.78 -6.14 29.29
CA ASP A 74 -31.61 -5.32 29.65
C ASP A 74 -30.51 -5.34 28.56
N LYS A 75 -30.66 -6.19 27.53
CA LYS A 75 -29.78 -6.25 26.36
C LYS A 75 -30.52 -5.97 25.05
N PRO A 76 -31.11 -4.80 24.85
CA PRO A 76 -31.98 -4.48 23.71
C PRO A 76 -31.23 -4.51 22.38
N GLN A 77 -29.90 -4.47 22.39
CA GLN A 77 -29.03 -4.58 21.22
C GLN A 77 -28.45 -5.98 21.02
N GLY A 78 -28.70 -6.91 21.96
CA GLY A 78 -28.01 -8.19 22.01
C GLY A 78 -26.50 -7.97 22.13
N ASN A 79 -25.73 -8.80 21.40
CA ASN A 79 -24.27 -8.70 21.34
C ASN A 79 -23.76 -7.97 20.06
N ILE A 80 -24.66 -7.41 19.24
CA ILE A 80 -24.29 -6.55 18.10
C ILE A 80 -24.64 -5.12 18.46
N ILE A 81 -23.67 -4.40 18.97
CA ILE A 81 -23.87 -3.08 19.58
C ILE A 81 -23.47 -1.95 18.65
N TYR A 82 -24.15 -0.83 18.83
CA TYR A 82 -23.82 0.47 18.28
C TYR A 82 -23.93 1.54 19.34
N GLN A 83 -22.97 2.41 19.39
CA GLN A 83 -22.98 3.61 20.20
C GLN A 83 -22.52 4.79 19.36
N ARG A 84 -23.33 5.84 19.28
CA ARG A 84 -22.91 7.09 18.66
C ARG A 84 -21.80 7.74 19.49
N ILE A 85 -20.68 7.99 18.86
CA ILE A 85 -19.50 8.61 19.45
C ILE A 85 -19.22 9.93 18.76
N LYS A 86 -18.66 10.89 19.51
CA LYS A 86 -18.15 12.15 18.98
C LYS A 86 -16.63 12.07 18.79
N HIS A 87 -16.14 12.81 17.82
CA HIS A 87 -14.70 13.03 17.68
C HIS A 87 -14.17 13.90 18.84
N THR A 88 -12.88 13.75 19.14
CA THR A 88 -12.16 14.64 20.06
C THR A 88 -11.17 15.46 19.23
N TRP A 89 -11.47 16.75 19.10
CA TRP A 89 -10.73 17.66 18.22
C TRP A 89 -9.52 18.28 18.92
N LYS A 90 -8.39 18.36 18.19
CA LYS A 90 -7.22 19.14 18.51
C LYS A 90 -6.61 19.66 17.21
N ASP A 91 -6.37 20.95 17.11
CA ASP A 91 -5.77 21.62 15.95
C ASP A 91 -6.50 21.26 14.61
N GLY A 92 -7.85 21.21 14.67
CA GLY A 92 -8.71 20.91 13.53
C GLY A 92 -8.74 19.44 13.08
N LYS A 93 -8.11 18.52 13.87
CA LYS A 93 -8.09 17.09 13.58
C LYS A 93 -8.51 16.26 14.80
N CYS A 94 -9.13 15.11 14.55
CA CYS A 94 -9.44 14.15 15.61
C CYS A 94 -8.16 13.44 16.07
N ILE A 95 -7.92 13.46 17.40
CA ILE A 95 -6.73 12.85 18.01
C ILE A 95 -6.67 11.32 17.86
N TYR A 96 -7.80 10.66 17.62
CA TYR A 96 -7.89 9.20 17.49
C TYR A 96 -7.81 8.74 16.05
N CYS A 97 -8.64 9.28 15.15
CA CYS A 97 -8.75 8.82 13.78
C CYS A 97 -8.07 9.72 12.75
N GLY A 98 -7.73 10.99 13.11
CA GLY A 98 -7.15 11.96 12.21
C GLY A 98 -8.16 12.64 11.26
N ALA A 99 -9.47 12.40 11.45
CA ALA A 99 -10.51 13.03 10.66
C ALA A 99 -10.45 14.56 10.76
N SER A 100 -10.75 15.26 9.68
CA SER A 100 -10.83 16.73 9.66
C SER A 100 -12.08 17.22 10.39
N GLN A 101 -11.94 18.22 11.26
CA GLN A 101 -13.06 18.83 11.96
C GLN A 101 -14.04 19.48 10.99
N SER A 102 -13.56 20.16 9.94
CA SER A 102 -14.40 20.80 8.93
C SER A 102 -15.33 19.83 8.19
N GLU A 103 -14.93 18.56 8.06
CA GLU A 103 -15.68 17.53 7.34
C GLU A 103 -16.59 16.71 8.25
N TYR A 104 -16.16 16.47 9.50
CA TYR A 104 -16.78 15.48 10.39
C TYR A 104 -17.35 16.06 11.69
N ASP A 105 -17.23 17.37 11.92
CA ASP A 105 -17.97 18.05 12.99
C ASP A 105 -19.39 18.35 12.53
N ARG A 106 -20.22 17.30 12.56
CA ARG A 106 -21.56 17.27 11.99
C ARG A 106 -22.63 17.35 13.07
N GLY A 107 -23.76 17.98 12.73
CA GLY A 107 -24.93 18.07 13.59
C GLY A 107 -25.47 16.70 14.06
N ALA A 108 -26.45 16.74 14.96
CA ALA A 108 -27.01 15.53 15.59
C ALA A 108 -27.63 14.55 14.60
N ASP A 109 -28.10 15.05 13.46
CA ASP A 109 -28.84 14.27 12.46
C ASP A 109 -27.95 13.53 11.45
N LEU A 110 -26.65 13.81 11.45
CA LEU A 110 -25.71 13.22 10.52
C LEU A 110 -24.78 12.22 11.22
N GLU A 111 -24.34 11.19 10.46
CA GLU A 111 -23.40 10.21 10.94
C GLU A 111 -22.03 10.86 11.21
N THR A 112 -21.49 10.62 12.39
CA THR A 112 -20.18 11.21 12.82
C THR A 112 -18.99 10.52 12.23
N HIS A 113 -19.12 9.26 11.82
CA HIS A 113 -18.00 8.38 11.45
C HIS A 113 -16.90 8.26 12.54
N ALA A 114 -17.23 8.58 13.79
CA ALA A 114 -16.38 8.28 14.92
C ALA A 114 -16.62 6.82 15.35
N TYR A 115 -15.65 5.96 15.08
CA TYR A 115 -15.82 4.53 15.28
C TYR A 115 -15.47 4.12 16.70
N GLN A 116 -16.42 3.51 17.42
CA GLN A 116 -16.26 3.07 18.81
C GLN A 116 -14.98 2.26 19.03
N PHE A 117 -14.61 1.40 18.09
CA PHE A 117 -13.46 0.51 18.20
C PHE A 117 -12.11 1.24 18.25
N ILE A 118 -12.01 2.46 17.72
CA ILE A 118 -10.76 3.24 17.71
C ILE A 118 -10.82 4.51 18.55
N HIS A 119 -12.01 4.97 18.97
CA HIS A 119 -12.19 6.15 19.81
C HIS A 119 -12.33 5.81 21.30
N ASN A 120 -12.67 4.57 21.65
CA ASN A 120 -12.64 4.12 23.03
C ASN A 120 -11.21 3.74 23.44
N LEU A 121 -10.71 4.34 24.51
CA LEU A 121 -9.39 4.03 25.06
C LEU A 121 -9.31 2.60 25.63
N ASP A 122 -10.44 2.02 26.00
CA ASP A 122 -10.52 0.68 26.55
C ASP A 122 -11.66 -0.12 25.89
N VAL A 123 -11.35 -0.69 24.71
CA VAL A 123 -12.29 -1.55 23.96
C VAL A 123 -12.68 -2.80 24.77
N LYS A 124 -11.85 -3.25 25.73
CA LYS A 124 -12.19 -4.39 26.60
C LYS A 124 -13.44 -4.13 27.41
N LYS A 125 -13.67 -2.89 27.83
CA LYS A 125 -14.86 -2.50 28.62
C LYS A 125 -16.15 -2.54 27.82
N VAL A 126 -16.09 -2.52 26.49
CA VAL A 126 -17.30 -2.55 25.64
C VAL A 126 -18.11 -3.83 25.86
N PHE A 127 -17.44 -4.97 26.01
CA PHE A 127 -18.09 -6.27 26.27
C PHE A 127 -17.67 -6.89 27.60
N ASN A 128 -16.76 -6.27 28.33
CA ASN A 128 -16.18 -6.78 29.57
C ASN A 128 -15.68 -8.23 29.50
N MET A 129 -15.05 -8.58 28.35
CA MET A 129 -14.56 -9.95 28.11
C MET A 129 -13.30 -9.97 27.24
N LYS A 130 -12.64 -11.11 27.20
CA LYS A 130 -11.54 -11.40 26.26
C LYS A 130 -12.11 -12.12 25.03
N PHE A 131 -11.50 -11.87 23.88
CA PHE A 131 -11.84 -12.53 22.62
C PHE A 131 -10.72 -13.45 22.18
N ASP A 132 -11.07 -14.70 21.82
CA ASP A 132 -10.11 -15.62 21.22
C ASP A 132 -9.89 -15.29 19.75
N VAL A 133 -10.93 -14.87 19.04
CA VAL A 133 -10.86 -14.59 17.61
C VAL A 133 -11.45 -13.21 17.29
N ILE A 134 -10.71 -12.42 16.55
CA ILE A 134 -11.18 -11.14 16.00
C ILE A 134 -11.13 -11.22 14.48
N ILE A 135 -12.26 -10.97 13.82
CA ILE A 135 -12.41 -10.98 12.35
C ILE A 135 -12.98 -9.64 11.91
N GLY A 136 -12.44 -9.05 10.84
CA GLY A 136 -12.96 -7.78 10.37
C GLY A 136 -12.62 -7.40 8.93
N ASN A 137 -13.47 -6.51 8.40
CA ASN A 137 -13.20 -5.71 7.23
C ASN A 137 -13.41 -4.25 7.65
N PRO A 138 -12.39 -3.57 8.18
CA PRO A 138 -12.50 -2.22 8.71
C PRO A 138 -12.77 -1.19 7.61
N PRO A 139 -13.21 0.03 7.95
CA PRO A 139 -13.13 1.16 7.02
C PRO A 139 -11.69 1.39 6.57
N TYR A 140 -11.49 1.69 5.28
CA TYR A 140 -10.13 1.77 4.72
C TYR A 140 -9.52 3.15 4.85
N GLN A 141 -10.34 4.20 4.71
CA GLN A 141 -9.87 5.58 4.68
C GLN A 141 -10.96 6.55 5.12
N MET A 142 -10.54 7.76 5.51
CA MET A 142 -11.40 8.91 5.75
C MET A 142 -10.94 10.10 4.93
N SER A 143 -11.87 11.01 4.57
CA SER A 143 -11.52 12.28 3.95
C SER A 143 -10.70 13.14 4.92
N ASP A 144 -9.66 13.81 4.42
CA ASP A 144 -8.82 14.73 5.20
C ASP A 144 -9.28 16.19 5.13
N GLY A 145 -10.41 16.45 4.43
CA GLY A 145 -11.01 17.79 4.30
C GLY A 145 -10.24 18.74 3.40
N GLY A 146 -9.27 18.26 2.65
CA GLY A 146 -8.59 19.07 1.63
C GLY A 146 -9.47 19.22 0.38
N GLY A 147 -9.53 20.42 -0.23
CA GLY A 147 -10.31 20.71 -1.44
C GLY A 147 -10.00 19.84 -2.67
N GLU A 148 -10.11 20.34 -3.88
CA GLU A 148 -9.76 19.61 -5.11
C GLU A 148 -8.36 18.99 -5.01
N GLY A 149 -8.30 17.65 -4.88
CA GLY A 149 -7.06 16.91 -4.63
C GLY A 149 -6.93 16.36 -3.20
N SER A 150 -8.00 16.41 -2.38
CA SER A 150 -7.99 15.89 -1.02
C SER A 150 -7.53 14.43 -0.98
N SER A 151 -6.53 14.18 -0.17
CA SER A 151 -5.91 12.87 -0.03
C SER A 151 -6.56 12.12 1.11
N ALA A 152 -7.31 11.06 0.80
CA ALA A 152 -7.90 10.22 1.84
C ALA A 152 -6.82 9.62 2.74
N THR A 153 -7.00 9.77 4.07
CA THR A 153 -6.09 9.25 5.09
C THR A 153 -6.48 7.82 5.45
N PRO A 154 -5.54 6.85 5.43
CA PRO A 154 -5.80 5.51 5.92
C PRO A 154 -6.22 5.49 7.38
N ILE A 155 -7.12 4.56 7.75
CA ILE A 155 -7.55 4.39 9.14
C ILE A 155 -7.59 2.92 9.57
N TYR A 156 -7.51 1.98 8.64
CA TYR A 156 -7.53 0.55 8.91
C TYR A 156 -6.37 0.08 9.81
N ASP A 157 -5.23 0.74 9.75
CA ASP A 157 -4.07 0.51 10.62
C ASP A 157 -4.44 0.63 12.10
N LYS A 158 -5.29 1.61 12.46
CA LYS A 158 -5.77 1.81 13.83
C LYS A 158 -6.67 0.67 14.31
N PHE A 159 -7.47 0.11 13.40
CA PHE A 159 -8.28 -1.07 13.70
C PHE A 159 -7.42 -2.30 13.96
N VAL A 160 -6.41 -2.55 13.11
CA VAL A 160 -5.48 -3.68 13.28
C VAL A 160 -4.70 -3.53 14.59
N LYS A 161 -4.10 -2.36 14.84
CA LYS A 161 -3.33 -2.08 16.07
C LYS A 161 -4.16 -2.26 17.33
N ASN A 162 -5.39 -1.77 17.34
CA ASN A 162 -6.29 -1.94 18.49
C ASN A 162 -6.73 -3.41 18.67
N ALA A 163 -6.94 -4.14 17.58
CA ALA A 163 -7.26 -5.56 17.64
C ALA A 163 -6.09 -6.37 18.22
N ILE A 164 -4.84 -6.10 17.82
CA ILE A 164 -3.64 -6.73 18.40
C ILE A 164 -3.52 -6.40 19.90
N LYS A 165 -3.78 -5.16 20.31
CA LYS A 165 -3.77 -4.75 21.74
C LYS A 165 -4.79 -5.50 22.60
N LEU A 166 -5.89 -5.99 22.01
CA LEU A 166 -6.85 -6.84 22.71
C LEU A 166 -6.30 -8.23 22.98
N ASN A 167 -5.16 -8.57 22.39
CA ASN A 167 -4.43 -9.82 22.55
C ASN A 167 -5.28 -11.08 22.29
N PRO A 168 -5.98 -11.16 21.14
CA PRO A 168 -6.73 -12.35 20.78
C PRO A 168 -5.78 -13.54 20.52
N ARG A 169 -6.32 -14.75 20.49
CA ARG A 169 -5.56 -15.92 20.01
C ARG A 169 -5.33 -15.82 18.51
N TYR A 170 -6.38 -15.45 17.77
CA TYR A 170 -6.32 -15.25 16.32
C TYR A 170 -6.92 -13.91 15.90
N LEU A 171 -6.22 -13.23 15.00
CA LEU A 171 -6.73 -12.03 14.35
C LEU A 171 -6.66 -12.21 12.83
N THR A 172 -7.76 -11.96 12.15
CA THR A 172 -7.81 -11.88 10.69
C THR A 172 -8.59 -10.65 10.23
N MET A 173 -7.98 -9.87 9.37
CA MET A 173 -8.64 -8.71 8.75
C MET A 173 -8.29 -8.65 7.27
N ILE A 174 -9.26 -8.17 6.47
CA ILE A 174 -9.03 -7.81 5.09
C ILE A 174 -8.82 -6.30 4.99
N ILE A 175 -7.70 -5.88 4.43
CA ILE A 175 -7.24 -4.48 4.38
C ILE A 175 -6.59 -4.18 3.03
N PRO A 176 -6.51 -2.89 2.61
CA PRO A 176 -5.73 -2.51 1.44
C PRO A 176 -4.26 -2.90 1.59
N ALA A 177 -3.66 -3.45 0.54
CA ALA A 177 -2.26 -3.90 0.55
C ALA A 177 -1.24 -2.74 0.50
N ARG A 178 -1.69 -1.49 0.40
CA ARG A 178 -0.86 -0.30 0.38
C ARG A 178 0.16 -0.21 1.54
N TRP A 179 -0.14 -0.79 2.70
CA TRP A 179 0.76 -0.77 3.85
C TRP A 179 2.10 -1.48 3.58
N TYR A 180 2.18 -2.37 2.60
CA TYR A 180 3.43 -3.05 2.20
C TYR A 180 4.58 -2.08 1.91
N SER A 181 4.24 -0.92 1.35
CA SER A 181 5.20 0.11 0.98
C SER A 181 5.24 1.30 1.94
N GLY A 182 4.28 1.42 2.85
CA GLY A 182 4.16 2.58 3.73
C GLY A 182 3.68 3.85 3.02
N GLY A 183 4.07 4.99 3.55
CA GLY A 183 3.60 6.31 3.11
C GLY A 183 2.19 6.64 3.61
N LYS A 184 1.79 7.91 3.50
CA LYS A 184 0.53 8.43 4.07
C LYS A 184 0.30 8.07 5.55
N GLY A 185 1.37 8.08 6.35
CA GLY A 185 1.31 7.77 7.78
C GLY A 185 1.31 6.27 8.12
N LEU A 186 1.53 5.39 7.15
CA LEU A 186 1.56 3.93 7.36
C LEU A 186 2.95 3.37 7.64
N ASP A 187 4.01 4.19 7.67
CA ASP A 187 5.39 3.69 7.80
C ASP A 187 5.60 2.89 9.09
N ASN A 188 5.17 3.43 10.24
CA ASN A 188 5.25 2.69 11.51
C ASN A 188 4.36 1.43 11.52
N PHE A 189 3.21 1.47 10.84
CA PHE A 189 2.33 0.30 10.72
C PHE A 189 2.97 -0.78 9.87
N ARG A 190 3.59 -0.40 8.74
CA ARG A 190 4.37 -1.30 7.90
C ARG A 190 5.48 -1.97 8.71
N ASP A 191 6.28 -1.17 9.41
CA ASP A 191 7.43 -1.67 10.17
C ASP A 191 6.97 -2.62 11.29
N ASP A 192 5.91 -2.27 12.03
CA ASP A 192 5.31 -3.13 13.04
C ASP A 192 4.87 -4.47 12.45
N MET A 193 4.11 -4.45 11.33
CA MET A 193 3.55 -5.67 10.71
C MET A 193 4.61 -6.55 10.06
N LEU A 194 5.61 -5.97 9.37
CA LEU A 194 6.65 -6.74 8.68
C LEU A 194 7.63 -7.40 9.64
N ASN A 195 7.81 -6.86 10.83
CA ASN A 195 8.68 -7.41 11.87
C ASN A 195 7.94 -8.33 12.86
N ASP A 196 6.60 -8.35 12.83
CA ASP A 196 5.81 -9.18 13.75
C ASP A 196 5.79 -10.64 13.31
N LYS A 197 6.52 -11.48 14.04
CA LYS A 197 6.61 -12.93 13.77
C LYS A 197 5.32 -13.71 14.03
N HIS A 198 4.31 -13.09 14.63
CA HIS A 198 2.97 -13.68 14.81
C HIS A 198 2.10 -13.56 13.53
N LEU A 199 2.53 -12.78 12.53
CA LEU A 199 1.87 -12.72 11.24
C LEU A 199 2.23 -13.97 10.43
N ARG A 200 1.33 -14.96 10.42
CA ARG A 200 1.60 -16.33 9.95
C ARG A 200 1.13 -16.62 8.53
N ILE A 201 0.09 -15.92 8.08
CA ILE A 201 -0.47 -16.11 6.74
C ILE A 201 -0.83 -14.76 6.15
N ILE A 202 -0.49 -14.56 4.89
CA ILE A 202 -0.98 -13.45 4.06
C ILE A 202 -1.54 -14.04 2.76
N HIS A 203 -2.77 -13.68 2.43
CA HIS A 203 -3.33 -13.84 1.08
C HIS A 203 -3.35 -12.48 0.41
N ASP A 204 -2.61 -12.33 -0.67
CA ASP A 204 -2.41 -11.10 -1.40
C ASP A 204 -3.14 -11.11 -2.74
N PHE A 205 -3.94 -10.08 -2.99
CA PHE A 205 -4.69 -9.85 -4.22
C PHE A 205 -4.21 -8.55 -4.87
N PRO A 206 -3.24 -8.60 -5.78
CA PRO A 206 -2.77 -7.42 -6.52
C PRO A 206 -3.91 -6.71 -7.24
N GLU A 207 -4.80 -7.48 -7.87
CA GLU A 207 -6.03 -6.99 -8.47
C GLU A 207 -7.19 -7.10 -7.48
N THR A 208 -7.72 -5.95 -7.06
CA THR A 208 -8.83 -5.92 -6.07
C THR A 208 -10.07 -6.65 -6.56
N SER A 209 -10.36 -6.61 -7.86
CA SER A 209 -11.49 -7.30 -8.49
C SER A 209 -11.49 -8.80 -8.27
N ASP A 210 -10.32 -9.40 -8.07
CA ASP A 210 -10.17 -10.84 -7.78
C ASP A 210 -10.72 -11.21 -6.38
N CYS A 211 -10.75 -10.23 -5.47
CA CYS A 211 -11.31 -10.39 -4.13
C CYS A 211 -12.68 -9.73 -3.99
N PHE A 212 -12.86 -8.56 -4.60
CA PHE A 212 -14.08 -7.76 -4.54
C PHE A 212 -14.53 -7.39 -5.96
N PRO A 213 -15.36 -8.22 -6.62
CA PRO A 213 -15.84 -7.94 -7.97
C PRO A 213 -16.44 -6.54 -8.11
N GLY A 214 -16.01 -5.80 -9.13
CA GLY A 214 -16.50 -4.45 -9.42
C GLY A 214 -15.91 -3.33 -8.55
N ILE A 215 -14.95 -3.64 -7.68
CA ILE A 215 -14.27 -2.64 -6.83
C ILE A 215 -12.81 -2.52 -7.29
N ASN A 216 -12.35 -1.27 -7.46
CA ASN A 216 -10.96 -0.98 -7.76
C ASN A 216 -10.34 -0.20 -6.59
N ILE A 217 -9.32 -0.81 -5.94
CA ILE A 217 -8.50 -0.20 -4.90
C ILE A 217 -7.05 -0.27 -5.37
N ARG A 218 -6.45 0.87 -5.62
CA ARG A 218 -5.05 0.95 -6.04
C ARG A 218 -4.12 0.20 -5.11
N GLY A 219 -3.32 -0.68 -5.68
CA GLY A 219 -2.38 -1.53 -4.96
C GLY A 219 -2.99 -2.79 -4.38
N GLY A 220 -4.29 -3.05 -4.65
CA GLY A 220 -4.95 -4.28 -4.26
C GLY A 220 -5.29 -4.37 -2.78
N VAL A 221 -5.69 -5.57 -2.35
CA VAL A 221 -6.06 -5.89 -0.98
C VAL A 221 -5.34 -7.15 -0.50
N CYS A 222 -5.25 -7.31 0.80
CA CYS A 222 -4.80 -8.55 1.41
C CYS A 222 -5.68 -8.92 2.60
N TYR A 223 -5.76 -10.19 2.93
CA TYR A 223 -6.16 -10.60 4.27
C TYR A 223 -5.06 -11.45 4.91
N PHE A 224 -5.02 -11.43 6.23
CA PHE A 224 -3.95 -12.05 6.98
C PHE A 224 -4.46 -12.84 8.18
N LEU A 225 -3.66 -13.80 8.66
CA LEU A 225 -3.81 -14.44 9.95
C LEU A 225 -2.64 -14.07 10.86
N TRP A 226 -2.96 -13.39 11.95
CA TRP A 226 -2.07 -13.18 13.08
C TRP A 226 -2.41 -14.21 14.17
N ASN A 227 -1.40 -14.94 14.68
CA ASN A 227 -1.56 -16.01 15.65
C ASN A 227 -0.65 -15.76 16.85
N ARG A 228 -1.24 -15.40 17.99
CA ARG A 228 -0.52 -15.12 19.24
C ARG A 228 0.37 -16.27 19.71
N GLU A 229 -0.04 -17.52 19.46
CA GLU A 229 0.60 -18.72 20.02
C GLU A 229 1.74 -19.25 19.14
N GLN A 230 1.89 -18.73 17.93
CA GLN A 230 2.90 -19.20 16.99
C GLN A 230 3.70 -18.05 16.39
N GLN A 231 5.01 -18.16 16.46
CA GLN A 231 5.95 -17.25 15.82
C GLN A 231 6.71 -17.98 14.71
N GLY A 232 7.16 -17.22 13.70
CA GLY A 232 7.99 -17.76 12.62
C GLY A 232 7.79 -17.04 11.31
N ASN A 233 8.15 -17.72 10.21
CA ASN A 233 7.94 -17.23 8.85
C ASN A 233 6.45 -17.16 8.51
N CYS A 234 6.12 -16.34 7.54
CA CYS A 234 4.77 -16.15 7.05
C CYS A 234 4.55 -16.95 5.77
N MET A 235 3.46 -17.70 5.71
CA MET A 235 2.99 -18.31 4.46
C MET A 235 2.33 -17.23 3.61
N VAL A 236 2.94 -16.89 2.50
CA VAL A 236 2.47 -15.85 1.58
C VAL A 236 1.83 -16.51 0.36
N TYR A 237 0.55 -16.26 0.15
CA TYR A 237 -0.24 -16.72 -0.98
C TYR A 237 -0.47 -15.54 -1.94
N ASN A 238 -0.01 -15.65 -3.17
CA ASN A 238 -0.38 -14.72 -4.25
C ASN A 238 -1.61 -15.24 -4.99
N HIS A 239 -2.53 -14.34 -5.33
CA HIS A 239 -3.74 -14.65 -6.07
C HIS A 239 -3.73 -13.96 -7.44
N LYS A 240 -4.23 -14.66 -8.46
CA LYS A 240 -4.49 -14.13 -9.80
C LYS A 240 -5.82 -14.72 -10.30
N GLY A 241 -6.80 -13.84 -10.47
CA GLY A 241 -8.17 -14.31 -10.67
C GLY A 241 -8.66 -15.13 -9.46
N ASN A 242 -9.34 -16.24 -9.73
CA ASN A 242 -9.91 -17.11 -8.70
C ASN A 242 -8.95 -18.21 -8.19
N ILE A 243 -7.67 -18.16 -8.54
CA ILE A 243 -6.68 -19.18 -8.18
C ILE A 243 -5.55 -18.62 -7.32
N ILE A 244 -4.94 -19.48 -6.52
CA ILE A 244 -3.66 -19.22 -5.90
C ILE A 244 -2.59 -19.44 -6.97
N SER A 245 -1.91 -18.37 -7.40
CA SER A 245 -0.87 -18.44 -8.41
C SER A 245 0.44 -18.98 -7.85
N SER A 246 0.76 -18.62 -6.61
CA SER A 246 1.93 -19.13 -5.90
C SER A 246 1.76 -19.04 -4.39
N PHE A 247 2.52 -19.87 -3.63
CA PHE A 247 2.60 -19.77 -2.18
C PHE A 247 3.98 -20.22 -1.67
N ILE A 248 4.55 -19.47 -0.73
CA ILE A 248 5.84 -19.77 -0.12
C ILE A 248 5.81 -19.37 1.36
N GLU A 249 6.38 -20.20 2.23
CA GLU A 249 6.66 -19.82 3.61
C GLU A 249 8.01 -19.10 3.68
N ARG A 250 8.00 -17.82 4.04
CA ARG A 250 9.19 -16.96 4.03
C ARG A 250 9.12 -15.84 5.05
N PRO A 251 10.25 -15.20 5.40
CA PRO A 251 10.22 -13.94 6.11
C PRO A 251 9.50 -12.88 5.26
N LEU A 252 8.87 -11.91 5.91
CA LEU A 252 8.21 -10.80 5.20
C LEU A 252 9.21 -9.76 4.70
N LEU A 253 10.37 -9.68 5.33
CA LEU A 253 11.52 -8.89 4.87
C LEU A 253 12.61 -9.84 4.39
N GLU A 254 13.02 -9.70 3.13
CA GLU A 254 14.09 -10.47 2.52
C GLU A 254 15.44 -9.78 2.71
N GLY A 255 16.31 -10.38 3.55
CA GLY A 255 17.62 -9.83 3.86
C GLY A 255 17.54 -8.43 4.46
N ASP A 256 18.17 -7.46 3.82
CA ASP A 256 18.19 -6.04 4.19
C ASP A 256 17.06 -5.20 3.53
N ALA A 257 16.08 -5.85 2.91
CA ALA A 257 14.92 -5.15 2.34
C ALA A 257 14.12 -4.44 3.43
N THR A 258 13.75 -3.19 3.18
CA THR A 258 12.89 -2.37 4.06
C THR A 258 11.42 -2.38 3.64
N THR A 259 11.09 -3.15 2.59
CA THR A 259 9.78 -3.22 1.97
C THR A 259 9.42 -4.67 1.69
N PHE A 260 8.16 -5.00 1.82
CA PHE A 260 7.67 -6.33 1.48
C PHE A 260 7.68 -6.55 -0.04
N ILE A 261 8.40 -7.59 -0.47
CA ILE A 261 8.39 -8.03 -1.88
C ILE A 261 7.12 -8.83 -2.11
N ARG A 262 6.25 -8.31 -2.94
CA ARG A 262 4.89 -8.79 -3.07
C ARG A 262 4.80 -10.17 -3.72
N TYR A 263 5.54 -10.37 -4.82
CA TYR A 263 5.47 -11.58 -5.64
C TYR A 263 6.48 -12.62 -5.20
N ASN A 264 6.02 -13.84 -4.98
CA ASN A 264 6.88 -14.95 -4.54
C ASN A 264 7.91 -15.32 -5.61
N GLU A 265 7.55 -15.25 -6.87
CA GLU A 265 8.42 -15.50 -8.03
C GLU A 265 9.61 -14.53 -8.08
N ALA A 266 9.42 -13.31 -7.60
CA ALA A 266 10.48 -12.30 -7.57
C ALA A 266 11.57 -12.59 -6.54
N ILE A 267 11.31 -13.41 -5.53
CA ILE A 267 12.28 -13.72 -4.47
C ILE A 267 13.49 -14.48 -5.01
N SER A 268 13.25 -15.50 -5.83
CA SER A 268 14.32 -16.27 -6.48
C SER A 268 15.20 -15.37 -7.36
N ILE A 269 14.58 -14.54 -8.19
CA ILE A 269 15.26 -13.58 -9.07
C ILE A 269 16.12 -12.62 -8.25
N LEU A 270 15.55 -11.99 -7.22
CA LEU A 270 16.27 -11.07 -6.36
C LEU A 270 17.48 -11.72 -5.67
N ASN A 271 17.31 -12.94 -5.15
CA ASN A 271 18.39 -13.67 -4.48
C ASN A 271 19.54 -13.99 -5.44
N LYS A 272 19.22 -14.39 -6.69
CA LYS A 272 20.24 -14.60 -7.73
C LYS A 272 21.01 -13.31 -8.02
N VAL A 273 20.31 -12.19 -8.24
CA VAL A 273 20.95 -10.89 -8.49
C VAL A 273 21.83 -10.47 -7.31
N ARG A 274 21.34 -10.56 -6.08
CA ARG A 274 22.08 -10.20 -4.87
C ARG A 274 23.32 -11.07 -4.63
N SER A 275 23.33 -12.31 -5.09
CA SER A 275 24.49 -13.21 -4.92
C SER A 275 25.76 -12.68 -5.60
N PHE A 276 25.62 -11.78 -6.57
CA PHE A 276 26.75 -11.12 -7.24
C PHE A 276 27.39 -9.99 -6.40
N ASN A 277 26.74 -9.54 -5.32
CA ASN A 277 27.20 -8.47 -4.44
C ASN A 277 27.61 -7.18 -5.19
N GLU A 278 26.92 -6.84 -6.25
CA GLU A 278 27.16 -5.64 -7.02
C GLU A 278 26.66 -4.39 -6.29
N GLU A 279 27.30 -3.24 -6.57
CA GLU A 279 26.79 -1.94 -6.12
C GLU A 279 25.38 -1.71 -6.69
N THR A 280 24.48 -1.10 -5.91
CA THR A 280 23.12 -0.82 -6.36
C THR A 280 22.95 0.63 -6.81
N MET A 281 22.08 0.84 -7.80
CA MET A 281 21.85 2.14 -8.45
C MET A 281 21.36 3.23 -7.49
N ASP A 282 20.72 2.88 -6.37
CA ASP A 282 20.33 3.87 -5.36
C ASP A 282 21.54 4.64 -4.80
N LYS A 283 22.74 4.11 -4.83
CA LYS A 283 23.95 4.83 -4.42
C LYS A 283 24.41 5.87 -5.45
N ARG A 284 24.02 5.70 -6.71
CA ARG A 284 24.35 6.58 -7.83
C ARG A 284 23.29 7.66 -8.04
N VAL A 285 22.02 7.31 -7.90
CA VAL A 285 20.87 8.22 -8.09
C VAL A 285 20.94 9.39 -7.11
N GLN A 286 20.80 10.61 -7.62
CA GLN A 286 20.85 11.81 -6.81
C GLN A 286 19.52 12.09 -6.10
N SER A 287 19.59 12.86 -5.02
CA SER A 287 18.41 13.25 -4.25
C SER A 287 17.52 14.23 -5.02
N ARG A 288 16.28 14.37 -4.53
CA ARG A 288 15.29 15.33 -5.05
C ARG A 288 15.87 16.76 -5.10
N LEU A 289 15.46 17.51 -6.12
CA LEU A 289 15.78 18.92 -6.29
C LEU A 289 17.31 19.16 -6.44
N PRO A 290 17.98 18.49 -7.41
CA PRO A 290 19.44 18.44 -7.47
C PRO A 290 20.07 19.81 -7.71
N PHE A 291 19.40 20.71 -8.43
CA PHE A 291 19.88 22.05 -8.75
C PHE A 291 19.15 23.19 -7.97
N GLY A 292 18.24 22.82 -7.07
CA GLY A 292 17.46 23.82 -6.31
C GLY A 292 16.32 24.47 -7.10
N ILE A 293 15.98 23.95 -8.29
CA ILE A 293 14.97 24.53 -9.20
C ILE A 293 13.64 23.78 -9.00
N PRO A 294 12.57 24.43 -8.50
CA PRO A 294 11.28 23.80 -8.26
C PRO A 294 10.52 23.49 -9.55
N SER A 295 9.47 22.67 -9.46
CA SER A 295 8.64 22.28 -10.62
C SER A 295 7.89 23.42 -11.28
N ASN A 296 7.52 24.43 -10.49
CA ASN A 296 6.77 25.61 -10.94
C ASN A 296 7.68 26.80 -11.29
N PHE A 297 8.94 26.56 -11.65
CA PHE A 297 9.87 27.58 -12.03
C PHE A 297 9.48 28.19 -13.39
N GLU A 298 9.34 29.53 -13.46
CA GLU A 298 8.84 30.26 -14.63
C GLU A 298 9.84 31.27 -15.23
N ASN A 299 10.98 31.53 -14.56
CA ASN A 299 11.98 32.52 -15.04
C ASN A 299 12.95 31.90 -16.05
N TYR A 300 12.48 31.60 -17.25
CA TYR A 300 13.24 30.99 -18.33
C TYR A 300 12.98 31.64 -19.66
N GLU A 301 13.92 31.47 -20.60
CA GLU A 301 13.83 31.87 -21.98
C GLU A 301 13.59 30.65 -22.88
N LEU A 302 12.82 30.84 -23.99
CA LEU A 302 12.57 29.76 -24.95
C LEU A 302 13.73 29.57 -25.94
N ILE A 303 14.55 30.60 -26.09
CA ILE A 303 15.75 30.64 -26.97
C ILE A 303 16.93 31.07 -26.12
N PRO A 304 18.13 30.51 -26.34
CA PRO A 304 19.31 30.91 -25.57
C PRO A 304 19.69 32.36 -25.80
N THR A 305 20.08 33.04 -24.73
CA THR A 305 20.58 34.42 -24.75
C THR A 305 21.95 34.48 -24.12
N ASN A 306 22.66 35.62 -24.19
CA ASN A 306 23.96 35.80 -23.56
C ASN A 306 23.93 35.53 -22.04
N ASN A 307 22.81 35.83 -21.37
CA ASN A 307 22.65 35.67 -19.93
C ASN A 307 21.97 34.33 -19.58
N ALA A 308 20.98 33.91 -20.35
CA ALA A 308 20.25 32.66 -20.17
C ALA A 308 20.75 31.62 -21.20
N ASN A 309 21.82 30.93 -20.88
CA ASN A 309 22.49 29.97 -21.77
C ASN A 309 22.61 28.54 -21.19
N ILE A 310 22.13 28.31 -19.97
CA ILE A 310 22.10 26.99 -19.36
C ILE A 310 20.79 26.31 -19.78
N THR A 311 20.89 25.12 -20.36
CA THR A 311 19.72 24.34 -20.74
C THR A 311 19.04 23.73 -19.51
N LEU A 312 17.77 24.05 -19.29
CA LEU A 312 16.94 23.50 -18.24
C LEU A 312 15.99 22.44 -18.80
N PHE A 313 16.10 21.19 -18.28
CA PHE A 313 15.12 20.16 -18.51
C PHE A 313 13.97 20.31 -17.52
N ARG A 314 12.75 20.39 -18.05
CA ARG A 314 11.52 20.54 -17.26
C ARG A 314 10.42 19.61 -17.77
N SER A 315 9.54 19.19 -16.87
CA SER A 315 8.29 18.52 -17.22
C SER A 315 7.16 19.47 -16.88
N ASP A 316 6.50 20.04 -17.89
CA ASP A 316 5.42 20.99 -17.65
C ASP A 316 4.07 20.44 -18.09
N ARG A 317 3.07 20.74 -17.28
CA ARG A 317 1.65 20.51 -17.59
C ARG A 317 0.93 21.76 -18.12
N SER A 318 1.54 22.95 -18.07
CA SER A 318 0.73 24.14 -18.04
C SER A 318 0.79 25.07 -19.25
N LYS A 319 1.87 25.25 -19.98
CA LYS A 319 1.90 26.37 -20.98
C LYS A 319 2.80 26.22 -22.21
N SER A 320 3.69 25.26 -22.25
CA SER A 320 4.59 25.05 -23.37
C SER A 320 4.91 23.60 -23.54
N SER A 321 4.73 23.06 -24.75
CA SER A 321 5.15 21.69 -25.11
C SER A 321 6.68 21.52 -25.08
N GLN A 322 7.43 22.59 -24.82
CA GLN A 322 8.88 22.59 -24.84
C GLN A 322 9.45 22.02 -23.53
N LYS A 323 10.08 20.86 -23.62
CA LYS A 323 10.72 20.20 -22.48
C LYS A 323 12.10 20.79 -22.14
N GLN A 324 12.68 21.58 -22.99
CA GLN A 324 13.97 22.26 -22.84
C GLN A 324 13.81 23.75 -23.00
N VAL A 325 14.31 24.51 -22.03
CA VAL A 325 14.30 25.98 -22.01
C VAL A 325 15.65 26.46 -21.48
N PHE A 326 15.91 27.78 -21.47
CA PHE A 326 17.20 28.34 -21.08
C PHE A 326 17.08 29.25 -19.88
N ILE A 327 18.05 29.14 -18.95
CA ILE A 327 18.06 29.93 -17.72
C ILE A 327 19.41 30.58 -17.46
N GLU A 328 19.38 31.59 -16.62
CA GLU A 328 20.59 32.23 -16.10
C GLU A 328 21.19 31.40 -14.94
N SER A 329 22.51 31.48 -14.80
CA SER A 329 23.28 30.77 -13.76
C SER A 329 22.80 31.09 -12.34
N ARG A 330 22.31 32.33 -12.08
CA ARG A 330 21.84 32.75 -10.75
C ARG A 330 20.67 31.92 -10.20
N TYR A 331 19.90 31.23 -11.07
CA TYR A 331 18.77 30.40 -10.66
C TYR A 331 19.19 28.98 -10.22
N VAL A 332 20.44 28.62 -10.46
CA VAL A 332 20.99 27.34 -10.01
C VAL A 332 21.51 27.49 -8.58
N THR A 333 20.69 27.18 -7.59
CA THR A 333 20.97 27.45 -6.17
C THR A 333 21.71 26.31 -5.46
N LYS A 334 21.80 25.13 -6.09
CA LYS A 334 22.52 23.95 -5.56
C LYS A 334 23.38 23.32 -6.64
N ASN A 335 24.49 22.73 -6.22
CA ASN A 335 25.35 21.85 -7.04
C ASN A 335 25.69 22.43 -8.43
N ILE A 336 25.97 23.70 -8.52
CA ILE A 336 26.23 24.41 -9.80
C ILE A 336 27.28 23.69 -10.65
N ALA A 337 28.31 23.09 -10.05
CA ALA A 337 29.35 22.34 -10.76
C ALA A 337 28.83 21.06 -11.47
N TRP A 338 27.63 20.59 -11.12
CA TRP A 338 27.03 19.42 -11.79
C TRP A 338 26.44 19.78 -13.16
N LYS A 339 26.25 21.07 -13.47
CA LYS A 339 25.81 21.49 -14.80
C LYS A 339 26.80 21.07 -15.90
N ASP A 340 28.10 21.05 -15.56
CA ASP A 340 29.21 20.76 -16.48
C ASP A 340 29.56 19.26 -16.51
N LYS A 341 28.77 18.41 -15.86
CA LYS A 341 28.89 16.95 -15.92
C LYS A 341 27.81 16.38 -16.84
N GLU A 342 28.20 15.44 -17.69
CA GLU A 342 27.27 14.65 -18.47
C GLU A 342 26.51 13.70 -17.57
N LYS A 343 25.22 13.50 -17.83
CA LYS A 343 24.33 12.77 -16.92
C LYS A 343 23.12 12.17 -17.64
N VAL A 344 22.54 11.16 -17.02
CA VAL A 344 21.26 10.59 -17.47
C VAL A 344 20.15 11.00 -16.51
N LEU A 345 19.05 11.46 -17.05
CA LEU A 345 17.87 11.93 -16.35
C LEU A 345 16.70 10.98 -16.56
N VAL A 346 15.84 10.82 -15.54
CA VAL A 346 14.55 10.16 -15.66
C VAL A 346 13.45 11.01 -15.01
N SER A 347 12.29 11.06 -15.62
CA SER A 347 11.15 11.79 -15.03
C SER A 347 10.75 11.15 -13.69
N LYS A 348 10.57 11.99 -12.69
CA LYS A 348 10.11 11.56 -11.37
C LYS A 348 8.68 11.01 -11.41
N ALA A 349 7.80 11.62 -12.22
CA ALA A 349 6.48 11.08 -12.49
C ALA A 349 6.59 10.04 -13.61
N SER A 350 6.25 8.82 -13.33
CA SER A 350 6.22 7.74 -14.30
C SER A 350 4.77 7.36 -14.65
N PRO A 351 4.55 6.73 -15.82
CA PRO A 351 3.25 6.15 -16.13
C PRO A 351 2.73 5.30 -14.97
N GLY A 352 1.44 5.38 -14.68
CA GLY A 352 0.81 4.65 -13.60
C GLY A 352 0.97 3.13 -13.79
N GLY A 353 1.14 2.43 -12.69
CA GLY A 353 1.31 0.98 -12.68
C GLY A 353 -0.02 0.24 -12.58
N ASP A 354 -1.07 0.72 -13.21
CA ASP A 354 -2.43 0.17 -13.02
C ASP A 354 -2.78 -0.90 -14.07
N GLU A 355 -1.96 -1.07 -15.14
CA GLU A 355 -2.16 -2.05 -16.21
C GLU A 355 -0.93 -2.93 -16.37
N TYR A 356 -1.13 -4.24 -16.40
CA TYR A 356 -0.10 -5.21 -16.75
C TYR A 356 -0.06 -5.43 -18.26
N PRO A 357 1.14 -5.58 -18.86
CA PRO A 357 2.47 -5.34 -18.31
C PRO A 357 2.76 -3.84 -18.08
N HIS A 358 3.54 -3.52 -17.04
CA HIS A 358 3.84 -2.14 -16.62
C HIS A 358 5.00 -1.51 -17.41
N SER A 359 5.00 -0.18 -17.58
CA SER A 359 6.17 0.56 -18.12
C SER A 359 7.19 0.95 -17.04
N ILE A 360 6.77 1.12 -15.79
CA ILE A 360 7.55 1.45 -14.59
C ILE A 360 8.17 2.83 -14.60
N ILE A 361 8.91 3.21 -15.65
CA ILE A 361 9.52 4.54 -15.82
C ILE A 361 9.18 5.11 -17.19
N SER A 362 9.29 6.42 -17.32
CA SER A 362 9.32 7.11 -18.62
C SER A 362 10.67 6.90 -19.29
N THR A 363 10.74 7.10 -20.58
CA THR A 363 12.00 7.05 -21.36
C THR A 363 13.05 7.96 -20.73
N PRO A 364 14.23 7.43 -20.34
CA PRO A 364 15.34 8.22 -19.82
C PRO A 364 15.90 9.18 -20.86
N LEU A 365 16.59 10.22 -20.40
CA LEU A 365 17.15 11.26 -21.26
C LEU A 365 18.64 11.45 -20.96
N TYR A 366 19.46 11.54 -22.01
CA TYR A 366 20.83 12.03 -21.88
C TYR A 366 20.83 13.56 -21.78
N ALA A 367 21.61 14.08 -20.85
CA ALA A 367 21.81 15.51 -20.64
C ALA A 367 23.33 15.81 -20.61
N GLY A 368 23.81 16.47 -21.65
CA GLY A 368 25.22 16.83 -21.81
C GLY A 368 25.67 17.92 -20.81
N ILE A 369 26.83 18.48 -21.06
CA ILE A 369 27.37 19.61 -20.30
C ILE A 369 26.49 20.87 -20.45
N ASN A 370 26.65 21.82 -19.53
CA ASN A 370 25.86 23.05 -19.44
C ASN A 370 24.34 22.80 -19.35
N THR A 371 23.94 21.75 -18.63
CA THR A 371 22.55 21.35 -18.46
C THR A 371 22.16 21.18 -17.00
N VAL A 372 20.94 21.56 -16.66
CA VAL A 372 20.31 21.38 -15.34
C VAL A 372 18.89 20.84 -15.48
N CYS A 373 18.26 20.44 -14.39
CA CYS A 373 16.86 20.01 -14.39
C CYS A 373 16.08 20.54 -13.19
N THR A 374 14.77 20.64 -13.35
CA THR A 374 13.86 20.92 -12.24
C THR A 374 13.70 19.69 -11.35
N GLU A 375 13.00 19.83 -10.23
CA GLU A 375 12.66 18.71 -9.33
C GLU A 375 11.79 17.62 -9.98
N THR A 376 11.29 17.83 -11.19
CA THR A 376 10.51 16.85 -11.94
C THR A 376 11.35 15.73 -12.53
N TYR A 377 12.69 15.87 -12.48
CA TYR A 377 13.64 14.84 -12.90
C TYR A 377 14.52 14.40 -11.74
N LEU A 378 15.00 13.15 -11.82
CA LEU A 378 16.10 12.62 -11.03
C LEU A 378 17.32 12.48 -11.94
N ILE A 379 18.52 12.81 -11.43
CA ILE A 379 19.79 12.40 -12.04
C ILE A 379 20.02 10.96 -11.63
N VAL A 380 20.05 10.04 -12.60
CA VAL A 380 20.26 8.61 -12.36
C VAL A 380 21.72 8.33 -12.08
N ASP A 381 22.60 8.82 -12.96
CA ASP A 381 24.05 8.77 -12.75
C ASP A 381 24.75 9.85 -13.60
N PHE A 382 26.01 10.13 -13.26
CA PHE A 382 26.91 10.90 -14.08
C PHE A 382 27.73 9.95 -14.97
N VAL A 383 27.94 10.33 -16.22
CA VAL A 383 28.64 9.54 -17.23
C VAL A 383 29.83 10.32 -17.80
N LYS A 384 30.79 9.66 -18.42
CA LYS A 384 31.98 10.30 -18.96
C LYS A 384 31.74 10.97 -20.32
N ASN A 385 30.81 10.42 -21.10
CA ASN A 385 30.51 10.87 -22.45
C ASN A 385 29.12 10.39 -22.90
N ASN A 386 28.68 10.84 -24.07
CA ASN A 386 27.39 10.46 -24.64
C ASN A 386 27.27 8.95 -24.88
N ILE A 387 28.36 8.24 -25.22
CA ILE A 387 28.32 6.79 -25.46
C ILE A 387 27.91 6.06 -24.17
N GLU A 388 28.59 6.36 -23.05
CA GLU A 388 28.21 5.79 -21.74
C GLU A 388 26.78 6.18 -21.36
N GLY A 389 26.36 7.43 -21.69
CA GLY A 389 25.00 7.90 -21.46
C GLY A 389 23.95 7.09 -22.22
N GLN A 390 24.19 6.79 -23.50
CA GLN A 390 23.31 5.95 -24.31
C GLN A 390 23.30 4.50 -23.83
N ASN A 391 24.45 3.96 -23.39
CA ASN A 391 24.54 2.61 -22.85
C ASN A 391 23.77 2.50 -21.51
N LEU A 392 23.84 3.50 -20.64
CA LEU A 392 23.01 3.55 -19.42
C LEU A 392 21.51 3.62 -19.76
N ILE A 393 21.13 4.42 -20.76
CA ILE A 393 19.73 4.49 -21.24
C ILE A 393 19.27 3.13 -21.77
N SER A 394 20.10 2.42 -22.55
CA SER A 394 19.84 1.07 -23.03
C SER A 394 19.58 0.10 -21.84
N TYR A 395 20.46 0.13 -20.83
CA TYR A 395 20.26 -0.66 -19.62
C TYR A 395 18.95 -0.34 -18.90
N MET A 396 18.63 0.96 -18.72
CA MET A 396 17.39 1.39 -18.11
C MET A 396 16.13 0.99 -18.90
N ALA A 397 16.25 0.84 -20.22
CA ALA A 397 15.17 0.42 -21.10
C ALA A 397 14.89 -1.08 -21.03
N THR A 398 15.78 -1.91 -20.47
CA THR A 398 15.55 -3.34 -20.32
C THR A 398 14.36 -3.65 -19.42
N ARG A 399 13.68 -4.78 -19.65
CA ARG A 399 12.63 -5.27 -18.77
C ARG A 399 13.22 -5.67 -17.41
N PHE A 400 14.41 -6.24 -17.41
CA PHE A 400 15.15 -6.59 -16.18
C PHE A 400 15.33 -5.41 -15.24
N PHE A 401 15.90 -4.29 -15.73
CA PHE A 401 16.09 -3.08 -14.92
C PHE A 401 14.78 -2.60 -14.30
N ARG A 402 13.74 -2.49 -15.11
CA ARG A 402 12.43 -1.99 -14.70
C ARG A 402 11.70 -2.97 -13.78
N PHE A 403 11.90 -4.27 -13.98
CA PHE A 403 11.40 -5.29 -13.07
C PHE A 403 12.01 -5.13 -11.68
N MET A 404 13.33 -5.01 -11.56
CA MET A 404 14.00 -4.80 -10.28
C MET A 404 13.50 -3.54 -9.56
N MET A 405 13.24 -2.46 -10.30
CA MET A 405 12.59 -1.27 -9.75
C MET A 405 11.17 -1.55 -9.25
N SER A 406 10.40 -2.36 -9.97
CA SER A 406 9.00 -2.64 -9.67
C SER A 406 8.81 -3.32 -8.31
N LEU A 407 9.81 -4.04 -7.82
CA LEU A 407 9.77 -4.74 -6.53
C LEU A 407 9.61 -3.78 -5.34
N ILE A 408 10.03 -2.52 -5.50
CA ILE A 408 9.93 -1.47 -4.47
C ILE A 408 8.93 -0.38 -4.87
N LYS A 409 8.75 -0.13 -6.18
CA LYS A 409 7.94 0.97 -6.68
C LYS A 409 6.44 0.72 -6.50
N ASN A 410 5.85 1.41 -5.53
CA ASN A 410 4.43 1.28 -5.19
C ASN A 410 3.61 2.55 -5.46
N THR A 411 4.22 3.57 -6.07
CA THR A 411 3.58 4.86 -6.36
C THR A 411 3.94 5.35 -7.77
N GLN A 412 3.19 6.32 -8.29
CA GLN A 412 3.50 6.97 -9.56
C GLN A 412 4.85 7.70 -9.55
N ASN A 413 5.28 8.20 -8.39
CA ASN A 413 6.54 8.91 -8.27
C ASN A 413 7.67 7.93 -7.94
N ILE A 414 8.79 8.07 -8.66
CA ILE A 414 10.03 7.38 -8.32
C ILE A 414 10.90 8.27 -7.42
N SER A 415 11.62 7.60 -6.54
CA SER A 415 12.62 8.21 -5.65
C SER A 415 13.91 7.40 -5.70
N LYS A 416 14.99 7.93 -5.13
CA LYS A 416 16.27 7.24 -5.02
C LYS A 416 16.13 5.80 -4.50
N GLY A 417 15.31 5.58 -3.46
CA GLY A 417 15.12 4.27 -2.84
C GLY A 417 14.52 3.19 -3.75
N VAL A 418 13.81 3.58 -4.81
CA VAL A 418 13.23 2.61 -5.77
C VAL A 418 14.31 1.86 -6.56
N PHE A 419 15.53 2.37 -6.60
CA PHE A 419 16.66 1.77 -7.29
C PHE A 419 17.50 0.81 -6.41
N ALA A 420 17.10 0.54 -5.17
CA ALA A 420 17.89 -0.22 -4.21
C ALA A 420 18.13 -1.70 -4.58
N PHE A 421 17.32 -2.25 -5.48
CA PHE A 421 17.52 -3.62 -5.97
C PHE A 421 18.13 -3.68 -7.37
N VAL A 422 18.32 -2.54 -8.01
CA VAL A 422 18.91 -2.48 -9.36
C VAL A 422 20.42 -2.48 -9.28
N PRO A 423 21.12 -3.48 -9.81
CA PRO A 423 22.58 -3.51 -9.79
C PRO A 423 23.16 -2.48 -10.77
N VAL A 424 24.29 -1.88 -10.41
CA VAL A 424 25.09 -1.05 -11.32
C VAL A 424 25.75 -1.95 -12.37
N GLN A 425 25.69 -1.57 -13.62
CA GLN A 425 26.36 -2.27 -14.72
C GLN A 425 27.53 -1.45 -15.27
N ASP A 426 28.36 -2.08 -16.08
CA ASP A 426 29.39 -1.39 -16.87
C ASP A 426 28.74 -0.63 -18.04
N TYR A 427 28.93 0.70 -18.10
CA TYR A 427 28.40 1.54 -19.14
C TYR A 427 29.31 1.65 -20.37
N SER A 428 30.43 0.91 -20.43
CA SER A 428 31.27 0.88 -21.61
C SER A 428 30.61 0.16 -22.82
N LYS A 429 29.54 -0.60 -22.54
CA LYS A 429 28.71 -1.28 -23.56
C LYS A 429 27.23 -1.09 -23.29
N SER A 430 26.43 -1.31 -24.33
CA SER A 430 24.97 -1.47 -24.18
C SER A 430 24.63 -2.80 -23.55
N TRP A 431 23.43 -2.88 -22.94
CA TRP A 431 22.89 -4.08 -22.32
C TRP A 431 21.54 -4.46 -22.93
N THR A 432 21.31 -5.76 -23.13
CA THR A 432 20.02 -6.32 -23.50
C THR A 432 19.43 -7.15 -22.37
N ASP A 433 18.15 -7.48 -22.46
CA ASP A 433 17.48 -8.36 -21.48
C ASP A 433 18.13 -9.76 -21.47
N GLU A 434 18.44 -10.32 -22.63
CA GLU A 434 19.06 -11.64 -22.79
C GLU A 434 20.44 -11.72 -22.12
N GLU A 435 21.28 -10.68 -22.28
CA GLU A 435 22.59 -10.61 -21.63
C GLU A 435 22.44 -10.56 -20.09
N LEU A 436 21.46 -9.82 -19.58
CA LEU A 436 21.21 -9.71 -18.14
C LEU A 436 20.63 -11.01 -17.57
N TYR A 437 19.67 -11.63 -18.27
CA TYR A 437 19.10 -12.90 -17.87
C TYR A 437 20.19 -14.00 -17.80
N ALA A 438 21.04 -14.07 -18.81
CA ALA A 438 22.18 -15.00 -18.82
C ALA A 438 23.20 -14.70 -17.71
N LYS A 439 23.53 -13.42 -17.49
CA LYS A 439 24.46 -12.99 -16.44
C LYS A 439 24.02 -13.47 -15.06
N TYR A 440 22.74 -13.32 -14.72
CA TYR A 440 22.20 -13.70 -13.43
C TYR A 440 21.68 -15.14 -13.36
N GLY A 441 21.81 -15.92 -14.43
CA GLY A 441 21.39 -17.32 -14.48
C GLY A 441 19.89 -17.50 -14.24
N LEU A 442 19.06 -16.63 -14.84
CA LEU A 442 17.61 -16.72 -14.71
C LEU A 442 17.09 -17.92 -15.51
N THR A 443 16.08 -18.59 -14.95
CA THR A 443 15.38 -19.70 -15.63
C THR A 443 14.33 -19.16 -16.59
N GLU A 444 13.86 -20.01 -17.51
CA GLU A 444 12.79 -19.67 -18.47
C GLU A 444 11.50 -19.21 -17.75
N ASP A 445 11.16 -19.81 -16.60
CA ASP A 445 9.99 -19.41 -15.81
C ASP A 445 10.17 -18.01 -15.22
N GLU A 446 11.37 -17.69 -14.72
CA GLU A 446 11.71 -16.37 -14.17
C GLU A 446 11.72 -15.29 -15.26
N ILE A 447 12.24 -15.61 -16.45
CA ILE A 447 12.22 -14.74 -17.63
C ILE A 447 10.77 -14.48 -18.06
N THR A 448 9.98 -15.54 -18.22
CA THR A 448 8.56 -15.44 -18.55
C THR A 448 7.81 -14.57 -17.54
N PHE A 449 8.11 -14.73 -16.24
CA PHE A 449 7.51 -13.90 -15.20
C PHE A 449 7.88 -12.41 -15.38
N ILE A 450 9.17 -12.07 -15.55
CA ILE A 450 9.61 -10.69 -15.80
C ILE A 450 8.88 -10.09 -17.01
N GLU A 451 8.81 -10.83 -18.11
CA GLU A 451 8.21 -10.36 -19.35
C GLU A 451 6.69 -10.19 -19.28
N SER A 452 6.03 -11.02 -18.45
CA SER A 452 4.60 -10.86 -18.16
C SER A 452 4.28 -9.62 -17.34
N MET A 453 5.26 -9.15 -16.54
CA MET A 453 5.11 -8.01 -15.64
C MET A 453 5.49 -6.68 -16.28
N ILE A 454 6.45 -6.68 -17.20
CA ILE A 454 7.08 -5.47 -17.75
C ILE A 454 6.95 -5.46 -19.28
N ARG A 455 6.28 -4.44 -19.79
CA ARG A 455 6.19 -4.28 -21.27
C ARG A 455 7.50 -3.75 -21.86
N PRO A 456 7.78 -4.01 -23.15
CA PRO A 456 8.90 -3.37 -23.86
C PRO A 456 8.84 -1.85 -23.68
N MET A 457 10.00 -1.19 -23.70
CA MET A 457 10.09 0.28 -23.79
C MET A 457 10.28 0.65 -25.26
N GLU A 458 9.35 1.41 -25.81
CA GLU A 458 9.41 1.98 -27.16
C GLU A 458 10.27 3.25 -27.17
#